data_9c7c7d08155bf9abe44f2599547e5cdf
#
_entry.id   9c7c7d08155bf9abe44f2599547e5cdf
#
_cell.length_a   1.000
_cell.length_b   1.000
_cell.length_c   1.000
_cell.angle_alpha   90.00
_cell.angle_beta   90.00
_cell.angle_gamma   90.00
#
_symmetry.space_group_name_H-M   'P 1'
#
loop_
_entity.id
_entity.type
_entity.pdbx_description
1 polymer ?
#
loop_
_entity_poly.entity_id
_entity_poly.type
_entity_poly.pdbx_seq_one_letter_code
_entity_poly.pdbx_strand_id
1 'polypeptide(L)'
;AGRKLAVPRGKVVGGSSSINGMVFVRGHAKDFDHWRDSGADGWAYADVLPYFRRMETWHGGESDEFRGASGPLHVTRGSRENPLFDAFVEAGAEAGYPVTADYNGRQQEGFGAMEATIWRGRRWSAANAYLKPALRRPNVRLVRGFARRVVFEGRRAVGVELQRHGRTEVIRARREVVLAASSINTPKLLMLSGIGPAPALSALGLPVVADRR
;
A
#
# COMPACT_ATOMS: atom_id res chain seq x y z
N ALA A 1 25.19 10.97 13.29
CA ALA A 1 23.81 11.05 13.74
C ALA A 1 23.39 12.53 13.80
N GLY A 2 22.05 12.82 13.72
CA GLY A 2 21.53 14.20 13.74
C GLY A 2 20.99 14.71 12.39
N ARG A 3 21.13 13.93 11.31
CA ARG A 3 20.55 14.30 10.02
C ARG A 3 19.02 14.15 10.05
N LYS A 4 18.30 15.20 9.65
CA LYS A 4 16.86 15.18 9.49
C LYS A 4 16.50 14.66 8.09
N LEU A 5 15.65 13.64 8.01
CA LEU A 5 15.11 13.10 6.76
C LEU A 5 13.63 13.45 6.65
N ALA A 6 13.26 14.11 5.56
CA ALA A 6 11.84 14.33 5.26
C ALA A 6 11.21 13.03 4.74
N VAL A 7 10.11 12.61 5.37
CA VAL A 7 9.31 11.44 4.96
C VAL A 7 7.88 11.90 4.69
N PRO A 8 7.60 12.50 3.51
CA PRO A 8 6.29 13.05 3.21
C PRO A 8 5.24 11.93 3.13
N ARG A 9 4.04 12.22 3.66
CA ARG A 9 2.85 11.38 3.57
C ARG A 9 1.67 12.18 3.09
N GLY A 10 0.83 11.58 2.23
CA GLY A 10 -0.35 12.23 1.71
C GLY A 10 -1.43 12.43 2.79
N LYS A 11 -1.70 13.68 3.18
CA LYS A 11 -2.82 14.04 4.04
C LYS A 11 -4.01 14.51 3.20
N VAL A 12 -4.38 13.71 2.23
CA VAL A 12 -5.44 13.97 1.25
C VAL A 12 -6.24 12.71 0.99
N VAL A 13 -7.41 12.85 0.34
CA VAL A 13 -8.19 11.71 -0.13
C VAL A 13 -7.38 10.92 -1.16
N GLY A 14 -7.21 9.62 -0.94
CA GLY A 14 -6.31 8.75 -1.69
C GLY A 14 -4.93 8.59 -1.04
N GLY A 15 -4.64 9.31 0.05
CA GLY A 15 -3.40 9.21 0.79
C GLY A 15 -2.17 9.48 -0.09
N SER A 16 -1.09 8.73 0.14
CA SER A 16 0.16 8.91 -0.60
C SER A 16 0.06 8.57 -2.09
N SER A 17 -0.94 7.80 -2.53
CA SER A 17 -1.17 7.58 -3.97
C SER A 17 -1.59 8.84 -4.74
N SER A 18 -2.06 9.87 -4.02
CA SER A 18 -2.40 11.17 -4.61
C SER A 18 -1.21 12.12 -4.74
N ILE A 19 -0.05 11.81 -4.15
CA ILE A 19 1.15 12.67 -4.15
C ILE A 19 2.44 11.94 -4.57
N ASN A 20 2.44 10.61 -4.72
CA ASN A 20 3.62 9.82 -5.10
C ASN A 20 4.05 10.05 -6.56
N GLY A 21 5.19 9.49 -6.98
CA GLY A 21 5.68 9.50 -8.35
C GLY A 21 4.94 8.56 -9.31
N MET A 22 3.87 7.91 -8.87
CA MET A 22 3.00 7.00 -9.65
C MET A 22 3.66 5.70 -10.13
N VAL A 23 4.93 5.48 -9.91
CA VAL A 23 5.60 4.23 -10.30
C VAL A 23 4.88 3.05 -9.68
N PHE A 24 4.55 2.06 -10.51
CA PHE A 24 3.87 0.84 -10.10
C PHE A 24 4.83 -0.33 -10.16
N VAL A 25 5.19 -0.84 -8.99
CA VAL A 25 6.07 -2.00 -8.81
C VAL A 25 5.45 -2.90 -7.75
N ARG A 26 5.37 -4.19 -8.02
CA ARG A 26 5.02 -5.20 -7.01
C ARG A 26 6.27 -5.63 -6.24
N GLY A 27 6.10 -6.11 -5.02
CA GLY A 27 7.17 -6.80 -4.31
C GLY A 27 7.65 -8.03 -5.09
N HIS A 28 8.92 -8.40 -4.91
CA HIS A 28 9.47 -9.59 -5.52
C HIS A 28 8.81 -10.85 -4.95
N ALA A 29 8.68 -11.92 -5.75
CA ALA A 29 8.07 -13.17 -5.30
C ALA A 29 8.71 -13.70 -4.01
N LYS A 30 10.04 -13.63 -3.91
CA LYS A 30 10.79 -14.06 -2.72
C LYS A 30 10.46 -13.25 -1.45
N ASP A 31 10.02 -11.99 -1.55
CA ASP A 31 9.62 -11.19 -0.39
C ASP A 31 8.37 -11.78 0.26
N PHE A 32 7.39 -12.17 -0.54
CA PHE A 32 6.16 -12.80 -0.07
C PHE A 32 6.39 -14.21 0.45
N ASP A 33 7.24 -14.99 -0.23
CA ASP A 33 7.61 -16.33 0.24
C ASP A 33 8.35 -16.24 1.58
N HIS A 34 9.22 -15.24 1.76
CA HIS A 34 9.87 -14.96 3.03
C HIS A 34 8.86 -14.58 4.13
N TRP A 35 7.81 -13.83 3.81
CA TRP A 35 6.74 -13.52 4.78
C TRP A 35 6.05 -14.79 5.26
N ARG A 36 5.67 -15.69 4.35
CA ARG A 36 5.12 -17.01 4.70
C ARG A 36 6.08 -17.78 5.60
N ASP A 37 7.34 -17.87 5.21
CA ASP A 37 8.37 -18.62 5.95
C ASP A 37 8.64 -18.01 7.34
N SER A 38 8.35 -16.74 7.51
CA SER A 38 8.39 -16.02 8.79
C SER A 38 7.10 -16.16 9.63
N GLY A 39 6.17 -17.01 9.22
CA GLY A 39 4.93 -17.31 9.95
C GLY A 39 3.69 -16.54 9.49
N ALA A 40 3.73 -15.87 8.34
CA ALA A 40 2.57 -15.25 7.74
C ALA A 40 1.91 -16.23 6.73
N ASP A 41 1.22 -17.24 7.25
CA ASP A 41 0.50 -18.22 6.42
C ASP A 41 -0.50 -17.55 5.48
N GLY A 42 -0.56 -18.01 4.23
CA GLY A 42 -1.41 -17.42 3.19
C GLY A 42 -0.84 -16.14 2.54
N TRP A 43 0.42 -15.80 2.78
CA TRP A 43 1.13 -14.66 2.19
C TRP A 43 2.23 -15.05 1.21
N ALA A 44 2.35 -16.31 0.80
CA ALA A 44 3.26 -16.67 -0.29
C ALA A 44 2.91 -15.94 -1.58
N TYR A 45 3.87 -15.82 -2.49
CA TYR A 45 3.60 -15.13 -3.77
C TYR A 45 2.43 -15.74 -4.54
N ALA A 46 2.31 -17.05 -4.55
CA ALA A 46 1.18 -17.74 -5.17
C ALA A 46 -0.17 -17.35 -4.54
N ASP A 47 -0.21 -17.08 -3.23
CA ASP A 47 -1.42 -16.69 -2.52
C ASP A 47 -1.82 -15.24 -2.83
N VAL A 48 -0.84 -14.34 -2.99
CA VAL A 48 -1.09 -12.90 -3.20
C VAL A 48 -1.24 -12.52 -4.68
N LEU A 49 -0.69 -13.28 -5.61
CA LEU A 49 -0.76 -13.02 -7.05
C LEU A 49 -2.21 -12.87 -7.59
N PRO A 50 -3.18 -13.69 -7.20
CA PRO A 50 -4.58 -13.51 -7.61
C PRO A 50 -5.15 -12.14 -7.19
N TYR A 51 -4.71 -11.60 -6.05
CA TYR A 51 -5.13 -10.28 -5.58
C TYR A 51 -4.47 -9.16 -6.39
N PHE A 52 -3.20 -9.28 -6.75
CA PHE A 52 -2.55 -8.33 -7.65
C PHE A 52 -3.24 -8.28 -9.01
N ARG A 53 -3.57 -9.43 -9.59
CA ARG A 53 -4.32 -9.51 -10.85
C ARG A 53 -5.71 -8.88 -10.73
N ARG A 54 -6.44 -9.19 -9.65
CA ARG A 54 -7.78 -8.63 -9.41
C ARG A 54 -7.75 -7.12 -9.17
N MET A 55 -6.65 -6.58 -8.68
CA MET A 55 -6.49 -5.17 -8.37
C MET A 55 -6.33 -4.30 -9.62
N GLU A 56 -5.64 -4.80 -10.66
CA GLU A 56 -5.20 -3.98 -11.79
C GLU A 56 -5.99 -4.20 -13.08
N THR A 57 -6.01 -3.16 -13.90
CA THR A 57 -6.20 -3.22 -15.34
C THR A 57 -4.90 -2.79 -16.01
N TRP A 58 -4.19 -3.75 -16.60
CA TRP A 58 -2.95 -3.54 -17.32
C TRP A 58 -3.20 -3.06 -18.74
N HIS A 59 -2.51 -1.99 -19.17
CA HIS A 59 -2.64 -1.36 -20.48
C HIS A 59 -1.34 -1.41 -21.32
N GLY A 60 -0.29 -2.05 -20.83
CA GLY A 60 0.99 -2.13 -21.53
C GLY A 60 1.18 -3.37 -22.40
N GLY A 61 0.16 -4.22 -22.51
CA GLY A 61 0.16 -5.47 -23.28
C GLY A 61 -1.06 -6.30 -22.96
N GLU A 62 -1.05 -7.55 -23.40
CA GLU A 62 -2.10 -8.53 -23.05
C GLU A 62 -2.02 -8.93 -21.57
N SER A 63 -3.14 -9.35 -21.01
CA SER A 63 -3.18 -9.97 -19.68
C SER A 63 -2.70 -11.42 -19.77
N ASP A 64 -1.98 -11.85 -18.75
CA ASP A 64 -1.44 -13.19 -18.65
C ASP A 64 -1.61 -13.79 -17.24
N GLU A 65 -0.80 -14.79 -16.91
CA GLU A 65 -0.81 -15.40 -15.58
C GLU A 65 -0.38 -14.43 -14.46
N PHE A 66 0.35 -13.33 -14.76
CA PHE A 66 0.82 -12.33 -13.81
C PHE A 66 -0.03 -11.06 -13.82
N ARG A 67 -0.56 -10.66 -14.96
CA ARG A 67 -1.22 -9.36 -15.16
C ARG A 67 -2.75 -9.45 -15.17
N GLY A 68 -3.40 -8.41 -14.62
CA GLY A 68 -4.85 -8.32 -14.59
C GLY A 68 -5.43 -7.47 -15.71
N ALA A 69 -6.69 -7.76 -16.12
CA ALA A 69 -7.37 -7.08 -17.24
C ALA A 69 -8.59 -6.26 -16.82
N SER A 70 -9.08 -6.37 -15.57
CA SER A 70 -10.39 -5.83 -15.19
C SER A 70 -10.46 -5.21 -13.80
N GLY A 71 -9.31 -5.02 -13.16
CA GLY A 71 -9.26 -4.40 -11.84
C GLY A 71 -9.43 -2.88 -11.89
N PRO A 72 -9.78 -2.25 -10.77
CA PRO A 72 -10.05 -0.81 -10.71
C PRO A 72 -8.81 0.07 -10.83
N LEU A 73 -7.61 -0.46 -10.60
CA LEU A 73 -6.36 0.27 -10.68
C LEU A 73 -5.79 0.17 -12.09
N HIS A 74 -5.86 1.25 -12.85
CA HIS A 74 -5.28 1.31 -14.19
C HIS A 74 -3.77 1.53 -14.11
N VAL A 75 -3.02 0.68 -14.82
CA VAL A 75 -1.56 0.71 -14.93
C VAL A 75 -1.16 0.79 -16.40
N THR A 76 -0.34 1.76 -16.74
CA THR A 76 0.17 1.97 -18.10
C THR A 76 1.69 1.87 -18.12
N ARG A 77 2.25 1.47 -19.24
CA ARG A 77 3.69 1.56 -19.49
C ARG A 77 4.05 2.99 -19.85
N GLY A 78 5.12 3.52 -19.26
CA GLY A 78 5.67 4.82 -19.62
C GLY A 78 6.19 4.84 -21.06
N SER A 79 6.12 6.00 -21.72
CA SER A 79 6.76 6.17 -23.03
C SER A 79 8.28 6.14 -22.90
N ARG A 80 8.96 5.68 -23.95
CA ARG A 80 10.41 5.68 -24.07
C ARG A 80 10.86 6.60 -25.24
N GLU A 81 10.13 7.72 -25.42
CA GLU A 81 10.39 8.64 -26.53
C GLU A 81 11.75 9.34 -26.45
N ASN A 82 12.27 9.53 -25.23
CA ASN A 82 13.61 10.09 -25.06
C ASN A 82 14.67 9.00 -25.35
N PRO A 83 15.58 9.21 -26.33
CA PRO A 83 16.58 8.22 -26.73
C PRO A 83 17.52 7.80 -25.57
N LEU A 84 17.66 8.62 -24.53
CA LEU A 84 18.45 8.26 -23.35
C LEU A 84 17.89 7.06 -22.59
N PHE A 85 16.58 6.78 -22.70
CA PHE A 85 16.01 5.57 -22.09
C PHE A 85 16.47 4.30 -22.79
N ASP A 86 16.54 4.33 -24.12
CA ASP A 86 17.05 3.19 -24.89
C ASP A 86 18.54 2.99 -24.66
N ALA A 87 19.33 4.05 -24.72
CA ALA A 87 20.74 4.00 -24.39
C ALA A 87 21.02 3.47 -22.97
N PHE A 88 20.18 3.83 -21.99
CA PHE A 88 20.31 3.32 -20.63
C PHE A 88 20.01 1.82 -20.52
N VAL A 89 19.00 1.34 -21.23
CA VAL A 89 18.66 -0.09 -21.26
C VAL A 89 19.76 -0.89 -22.00
N GLU A 90 20.28 -0.35 -23.11
CA GLU A 90 21.38 -0.95 -23.86
C GLU A 90 22.65 -1.02 -23.01
N ALA A 91 23.02 0.05 -22.32
CA ALA A 91 24.16 0.05 -21.41
C ALA A 91 24.01 -0.99 -20.27
N GLY A 92 22.79 -1.20 -19.78
CA GLY A 92 22.49 -2.26 -18.82
C GLY A 92 22.73 -3.64 -19.39
N ALA A 93 22.31 -3.88 -20.64
CA ALA A 93 22.53 -5.16 -21.34
C ALA A 93 24.02 -5.39 -21.63
N GLU A 94 24.75 -4.36 -22.07
CA GLU A 94 26.21 -4.41 -22.28
C GLU A 94 26.97 -4.72 -20.99
N ALA A 95 26.46 -4.24 -19.84
CA ALA A 95 27.01 -4.55 -18.52
C ALA A 95 26.62 -5.96 -17.99
N GLY A 96 25.91 -6.76 -18.79
CA GLY A 96 25.53 -8.14 -18.46
C GLY A 96 24.24 -8.27 -17.66
N TYR A 97 23.46 -7.21 -17.52
CA TYR A 97 22.15 -7.28 -16.86
C TYR A 97 21.04 -7.69 -17.84
N PRO A 98 20.02 -8.42 -17.40
CA PRO A 98 18.91 -8.79 -18.26
C PRO A 98 18.07 -7.55 -18.66
N VAL A 99 17.45 -7.63 -19.83
CA VAL A 99 16.39 -6.70 -20.22
C VAL A 99 15.05 -7.36 -19.92
N THR A 100 14.18 -6.64 -19.23
CA THR A 100 12.82 -7.10 -18.95
C THR A 100 11.79 -6.30 -19.73
N ALA A 101 10.88 -6.99 -20.37
CA ALA A 101 9.72 -6.37 -21.02
C ALA A 101 8.61 -6.01 -20.00
N ASP A 102 8.58 -6.70 -18.87
CA ASP A 102 7.57 -6.53 -17.82
C ASP A 102 8.15 -6.93 -16.45
N TYR A 103 8.55 -5.92 -15.66
CA TYR A 103 9.10 -6.16 -14.33
C TYR A 103 8.04 -6.48 -13.26
N ASN A 104 6.76 -6.49 -13.60
CA ASN A 104 5.68 -7.02 -12.77
C ASN A 104 5.16 -8.38 -13.25
N GLY A 105 5.74 -8.90 -14.34
CA GLY A 105 5.47 -10.20 -14.92
C GLY A 105 6.38 -11.31 -14.38
N ARG A 106 6.73 -12.25 -15.25
CA ARG A 106 7.55 -13.42 -14.92
C ARG A 106 8.96 -13.07 -14.48
N GLN A 107 9.59 -12.06 -15.11
CA GLN A 107 10.97 -11.64 -14.84
C GLN A 107 10.96 -10.22 -14.29
N GLN A 108 11.09 -10.08 -12.99
CA GLN A 108 11.10 -8.79 -12.32
C GLN A 108 12.47 -8.08 -12.44
N GLU A 109 13.56 -8.83 -12.36
CA GLU A 109 14.91 -8.29 -12.43
C GLU A 109 15.28 -7.92 -13.86
N GLY A 110 15.87 -6.72 -14.04
CA GLY A 110 16.38 -6.27 -15.32
C GLY A 110 16.09 -4.80 -15.61
N PHE A 111 16.59 -4.36 -16.74
CA PHE A 111 16.34 -3.01 -17.28
C PHE A 111 15.10 -3.01 -18.16
N GLY A 112 14.21 -2.06 -17.97
CA GLY A 112 12.97 -1.99 -18.73
C GLY A 112 12.24 -0.66 -18.57
N ALA A 113 11.11 -0.51 -19.28
CA ALA A 113 10.27 0.67 -19.19
C ALA A 113 9.52 0.72 -17.86
N MET A 114 9.49 1.89 -17.22
CA MET A 114 8.70 2.09 -16.00
C MET A 114 7.20 2.01 -16.27
N GLU A 115 6.49 1.44 -15.32
CA GLU A 115 5.04 1.40 -15.29
C GLU A 115 4.49 2.40 -14.29
N ALA A 116 3.32 2.94 -14.57
CA ALA A 116 2.74 3.98 -13.75
C ALA A 116 1.22 3.83 -13.58
N THR A 117 0.74 4.24 -12.42
CA THR A 117 -0.69 4.37 -12.14
C THR A 117 -1.23 5.64 -12.79
N ILE A 118 -1.28 5.63 -14.13
CA ILE A 118 -1.80 6.71 -14.97
C ILE A 118 -2.90 6.13 -15.87
N TRP A 119 -3.97 6.90 -16.04
CA TRP A 119 -5.05 6.56 -16.96
C TRP A 119 -5.61 7.81 -17.63
N ARG A 120 -5.69 7.78 -18.96
CA ARG A 120 -6.18 8.90 -19.78
C ARG A 120 -5.48 10.23 -19.43
N GLY A 121 -4.14 10.21 -19.32
CA GLY A 121 -3.32 11.36 -19.01
C GLY A 121 -3.44 11.88 -17.56
N ARG A 122 -4.06 11.12 -16.65
CA ARG A 122 -4.27 11.53 -15.26
C ARG A 122 -3.72 10.51 -14.28
N ARG A 123 -3.23 10.96 -13.14
CA ARG A 123 -2.92 10.13 -11.97
C ARG A 123 -4.14 9.27 -11.60
N TRP A 124 -3.94 7.98 -11.50
CA TRP A 124 -4.99 7.05 -11.09
C TRP A 124 -4.74 6.58 -9.65
N SER A 125 -5.03 7.48 -8.70
CA SER A 125 -4.85 7.23 -7.27
C SER A 125 -5.85 6.21 -6.73
N ALA A 126 -5.60 5.70 -5.51
CA ALA A 126 -6.55 4.85 -4.78
C ALA A 126 -7.91 5.53 -4.57
N ALA A 127 -7.95 6.87 -4.52
CA ALA A 127 -9.22 7.60 -4.50
C ALA A 127 -10.02 7.40 -5.79
N ASN A 128 -9.37 7.45 -6.95
CA ASN A 128 -10.03 7.25 -8.23
C ASN A 128 -10.41 5.77 -8.45
N ALA A 129 -9.48 4.87 -8.14
CA ALA A 129 -9.66 3.43 -8.36
C ALA A 129 -10.72 2.82 -7.43
N TYR A 130 -10.74 3.21 -6.16
CA TYR A 130 -11.53 2.51 -5.15
C TYR A 130 -12.54 3.40 -4.42
N LEU A 131 -12.10 4.54 -3.87
CA LEU A 131 -12.95 5.30 -2.95
C LEU A 131 -14.13 5.96 -3.66
N LYS A 132 -13.90 6.66 -4.78
CA LYS A 132 -14.98 7.33 -5.51
C LYS A 132 -16.07 6.37 -5.97
N PRO A 133 -15.76 5.19 -6.56
CA PRO A 133 -16.77 4.17 -6.83
C PRO A 133 -17.46 3.64 -5.57
N ALA A 134 -16.70 3.42 -4.49
CA ALA A 134 -17.25 2.93 -3.23
C ALA A 134 -18.25 3.91 -2.60
N LEU A 135 -17.99 5.21 -2.65
CA LEU A 135 -18.87 6.25 -2.10
C LEU A 135 -20.23 6.37 -2.80
N ARG A 136 -20.41 5.74 -3.96
CA ARG A 136 -21.74 5.62 -4.61
C ARG A 136 -22.65 4.62 -3.90
N ARG A 137 -22.10 3.78 -3.04
CA ARG A 137 -22.85 2.78 -2.28
C ARG A 137 -23.39 3.41 -0.98
N PRO A 138 -24.67 3.21 -0.63
CA PRO A 138 -25.28 3.85 0.54
C PRO A 138 -24.69 3.42 1.89
N ASN A 139 -24.00 2.29 1.91
CA ASN A 139 -23.37 1.74 3.11
C ASN A 139 -21.91 2.21 3.32
N VAL A 140 -21.38 3.10 2.46
CA VAL A 140 -20.01 3.63 2.58
C VAL A 140 -20.06 5.10 2.95
N ARG A 141 -19.33 5.47 3.99
CA ARG A 141 -19.20 6.84 4.48
C ARG A 141 -17.74 7.25 4.60
N LEU A 142 -17.40 8.43 4.12
CA LEU A 142 -16.11 9.06 4.35
C LEU A 142 -16.23 10.03 5.53
N VAL A 143 -15.48 9.74 6.59
CA VAL A 143 -15.43 10.60 7.79
C VAL A 143 -14.04 11.21 7.89
N ARG A 144 -13.95 12.53 8.01
CA ARG A 144 -12.69 13.24 8.25
C ARG A 144 -12.45 13.38 9.75
N GLY A 145 -11.24 13.10 10.19
CA GLY A 145 -10.83 13.26 11.57
C GLY A 145 -9.45 12.69 11.81
N PHE A 146 -8.93 12.86 13.01
CA PHE A 146 -7.65 12.31 13.44
C PHE A 146 -7.92 11.07 14.30
N ALA A 147 -7.55 9.89 13.79
CA ALA A 147 -7.65 8.65 14.54
C ALA A 147 -6.60 8.67 15.68
N ARG A 148 -7.08 8.56 16.91
CA ARG A 148 -6.23 8.59 18.11
C ARG A 148 -5.81 7.20 18.56
N ARG A 149 -6.76 6.27 18.58
CA ARG A 149 -6.52 4.87 18.95
C ARG A 149 -7.67 3.98 18.50
N VAL A 150 -7.41 2.68 18.44
CA VAL A 150 -8.42 1.64 18.36
C VAL A 150 -9.01 1.43 19.75
N VAL A 151 -10.32 1.26 19.83
CA VAL A 151 -11.02 0.99 21.09
C VAL A 151 -11.24 -0.51 21.20
N PHE A 152 -10.87 -1.07 22.35
CA PHE A 152 -11.00 -2.49 22.65
C PHE A 152 -12.01 -2.73 23.78
N GLU A 153 -12.73 -3.84 23.69
CA GLU A 153 -13.47 -4.48 24.76
C GLU A 153 -12.81 -5.85 25.00
N GLY A 154 -12.04 -5.97 26.08
CA GLY A 154 -11.08 -7.06 26.24
C GLY A 154 -10.05 -7.08 25.11
N ARG A 155 -10.04 -8.14 24.30
CA ARG A 155 -9.15 -8.30 23.14
C ARG A 155 -9.82 -8.04 21.78
N ARG A 156 -11.09 -7.64 21.78
CA ARG A 156 -11.87 -7.37 20.58
C ARG A 156 -11.80 -5.88 20.23
N ALA A 157 -11.40 -5.57 19.01
CA ALA A 157 -11.49 -4.23 18.45
C ALA A 157 -12.97 -3.88 18.18
N VAL A 158 -13.50 -2.85 18.83
CA VAL A 158 -14.91 -2.47 18.75
C VAL A 158 -15.15 -1.08 18.16
N GLY A 159 -14.08 -0.37 17.79
CA GLY A 159 -14.22 0.94 17.19
C GLY A 159 -12.90 1.71 17.10
N VAL A 160 -13.01 2.95 16.68
CA VAL A 160 -11.90 3.91 16.61
C VAL A 160 -12.29 5.19 17.34
N GLU A 161 -11.41 5.65 18.22
CA GLU A 161 -11.50 6.97 18.81
C GLU A 161 -10.99 8.02 17.82
N LEU A 162 -11.86 8.95 17.46
CA LEU A 162 -11.62 9.96 16.45
C LEU A 162 -11.73 11.36 17.04
N GLN A 163 -10.72 12.20 16.80
CA GLN A 163 -10.78 13.63 17.12
C GLN A 163 -11.19 14.43 15.89
N ARG A 164 -12.28 15.19 15.98
CA ARG A 164 -12.74 16.10 14.93
C ARG A 164 -13.49 17.31 15.53
N HIS A 165 -13.34 18.46 14.91
CA HIS A 165 -13.98 19.71 15.36
C HIS A 165 -13.81 19.99 16.86
N GLY A 166 -12.60 19.73 17.41
CA GLY A 166 -12.28 19.92 18.83
C GLY A 166 -12.91 18.91 19.79
N ARG A 167 -13.66 17.94 19.29
CA ARG A 167 -14.32 16.88 20.10
C ARG A 167 -13.73 15.52 19.82
N THR A 168 -13.80 14.64 20.81
CA THR A 168 -13.46 13.22 20.69
C THR A 168 -14.74 12.41 20.65
N GLU A 169 -14.86 11.53 19.67
CA GLU A 169 -15.98 10.61 19.48
C GLU A 169 -15.48 9.21 19.16
N VAL A 170 -16.27 8.19 19.44
CA VAL A 170 -15.97 6.80 19.08
C VAL A 170 -16.87 6.37 17.93
N ILE A 171 -16.25 5.98 16.82
CA ILE A 171 -16.97 5.31 15.73
C ILE A 171 -16.90 3.82 15.97
N ARG A 172 -18.06 3.20 16.25
CA ARG A 172 -18.18 1.78 16.55
C ARG A 172 -18.05 0.92 15.29
N ALA A 173 -17.33 -0.21 15.43
CA ALA A 173 -17.19 -1.23 14.41
C ALA A 173 -18.02 -2.48 14.81
N ARG A 174 -18.84 -2.98 13.89
CA ARG A 174 -19.63 -4.21 14.11
C ARG A 174 -18.84 -5.48 13.87
N ARG A 175 -17.90 -5.47 12.94
CA ARG A 175 -17.12 -6.64 12.53
C ARG A 175 -15.63 -6.45 12.86
N GLU A 176 -14.97 -5.49 12.22
CA GLU A 176 -13.52 -5.31 12.30
C GLU A 176 -13.11 -3.85 12.13
N VAL A 177 -11.89 -3.53 12.50
CA VAL A 177 -11.22 -2.26 12.25
C VAL A 177 -10.00 -2.54 11.38
N VAL A 178 -9.96 -1.97 10.17
CA VAL A 178 -8.84 -2.09 9.24
C VAL A 178 -7.94 -0.87 9.36
N LEU A 179 -6.67 -1.07 9.70
CA LEU A 179 -5.68 -0.01 9.80
C LEU A 179 -4.85 0.06 8.52
N ALA A 180 -4.97 1.16 7.80
CA ALA A 180 -4.22 1.44 6.56
C ALA A 180 -3.55 2.83 6.63
N ALA A 181 -2.94 3.15 7.78
CA ALA A 181 -2.39 4.48 8.09
C ALA A 181 -0.92 4.66 7.67
N SER A 182 -0.37 3.79 6.86
CA SER A 182 1.03 3.68 6.39
C SER A 182 1.96 2.91 7.31
N SER A 183 3.15 2.58 6.80
CA SER A 183 4.19 1.83 7.52
C SER A 183 4.68 2.52 8.81
N ILE A 184 4.51 3.84 8.93
CA ILE A 184 4.89 4.60 10.13
C ILE A 184 3.71 4.79 11.07
N ASN A 185 2.56 5.21 10.54
CA ASN A 185 1.42 5.57 11.39
C ASN A 185 0.60 4.37 11.86
N THR A 186 0.59 3.25 11.11
CA THR A 186 -0.10 2.02 11.55
C THR A 186 0.53 1.44 12.82
N PRO A 187 1.87 1.20 12.90
CA PRO A 187 2.50 0.78 14.15
C PRO A 187 2.31 1.79 15.29
N LYS A 188 2.45 3.09 15.01
CA LYS A 188 2.19 4.13 16.00
C LYS A 188 0.77 4.04 16.56
N LEU A 189 -0.24 3.86 15.70
CA LEU A 189 -1.64 3.76 16.11
C LEU A 189 -1.89 2.48 16.90
N LEU A 190 -1.25 1.37 16.55
CA LEU A 190 -1.28 0.13 17.33
C LEU A 190 -0.69 0.33 18.72
N MET A 191 0.48 0.94 18.84
CA MET A 191 1.11 1.23 20.12
C MET A 191 0.24 2.16 20.98
N LEU A 192 -0.32 3.23 20.43
CA LEU A 192 -1.26 4.12 21.12
C LEU A 192 -2.55 3.40 21.55
N SER A 193 -2.83 2.26 20.95
CA SER A 193 -3.99 1.40 21.27
C SER A 193 -3.64 0.26 22.23
N GLY A 194 -2.38 0.20 22.71
CA GLY A 194 -1.92 -0.82 23.65
C GLY A 194 -1.43 -2.13 23.00
N ILE A 195 -1.13 -2.11 21.71
CA ILE A 195 -0.57 -3.26 20.98
C ILE A 195 0.87 -2.96 20.59
N GLY A 196 1.83 -3.70 21.12
CA GLY A 196 3.26 -3.52 20.87
C GLY A 196 4.10 -4.14 21.97
N PRO A 197 5.43 -3.93 21.97
CA PRO A 197 6.31 -4.47 23.00
C PRO A 197 5.94 -3.94 24.40
N ALA A 198 5.53 -4.83 25.30
CA ALA A 198 5.02 -4.45 26.61
C ALA A 198 5.98 -3.54 27.42
N PRO A 199 7.32 -3.77 27.45
CA PRO A 199 8.23 -2.87 28.14
C PRO A 199 8.23 -1.44 27.59
N ALA A 200 8.17 -1.30 26.26
CA ALA A 200 8.15 0.01 25.60
C ALA A 200 6.82 0.74 25.86
N LEU A 201 5.68 0.04 25.80
CA LEU A 201 4.37 0.61 26.10
C LEU A 201 4.32 1.09 27.56
N SER A 202 4.78 0.28 28.50
CA SER A 202 4.80 0.60 29.93
C SER A 202 5.69 1.80 30.21
N ALA A 203 6.88 1.88 29.59
CA ALA A 203 7.77 3.04 29.72
C ALA A 203 7.15 4.36 29.22
N LEU A 204 6.18 4.28 28.28
CA LEU A 204 5.42 5.42 27.78
C LEU A 204 4.11 5.68 28.55
N GLY A 205 3.84 4.92 29.61
CA GLY A 205 2.58 5.03 30.36
C GLY A 205 1.35 4.57 29.60
N LEU A 206 1.52 3.74 28.56
CA LEU A 206 0.43 3.22 27.74
C LEU A 206 -0.05 1.87 28.29
N PRO A 207 -1.37 1.60 28.26
CA PRO A 207 -1.91 0.30 28.66
C PRO A 207 -1.42 -0.79 27.70
N VAL A 208 -1.19 -2.00 28.21
CA VAL A 208 -0.84 -3.18 27.41
C VAL A 208 -2.08 -4.03 27.19
N VAL A 209 -2.62 -4.01 25.97
CA VAL A 209 -3.73 -4.88 25.52
C VAL A 209 -3.17 -6.17 24.96
N ALA A 210 -2.09 -6.09 24.21
CA ALA A 210 -1.39 -7.25 23.67
C ALA A 210 0.12 -6.97 23.53
N ASP A 211 0.92 -7.84 24.14
CA ASP A 211 2.38 -7.83 23.93
C ASP A 211 2.69 -8.42 22.58
N ARG A 212 3.34 -7.62 21.70
CA ARG A 212 3.77 -7.99 20.36
C ARG A 212 5.08 -7.29 20.03
N ARG A 213 6.00 -8.02 19.41
CA ARG A 213 7.29 -7.48 18.93
C ARG A 213 7.16 -6.95 17.51
#